data_291249d5a73c8104930cac5ae07f8f2d
#
_entry.id   291249d5a73c8104930cac5ae07f8f2d
#
_cell.length_a   1.000
_cell.length_b   1.000
_cell.length_c   1.000
_cell.angle_alpha   90.00
_cell.angle_beta   90.00
_cell.angle_gamma   90.00
#
_symmetry.space_group_name_H-M   'P 1'
#
loop_
_entity.id
_entity.type
_entity.pdbx_description
1 polymer ?
#
loop_
_entity_poly.entity_id
_entity_poly.type
_entity_poly.pdbx_seq_one_letter_code
_entity_poly.pdbx_strand_id
1 'polypeptide(L)'
;MVQDMSRKKKVKAKVVSQKQIADQIFDLWLETELARDAHAGQFIAVYPHNASTLLPRPISICEVDRAANRLRLVYRIAGKGTAEFSTCKAGDTLEILGILGNGFPLEKAKGKRVFLMGGGIGIPPMLELAKELDADKQILVGYRNKDLFLEEDLAKYGNVYIATEDGSVGTKGNVMDAIRVNHLSADVIMACGPMPMLRAIKQYAGEQGIEAYISLEERMACGVGACLGCVCRTREVDHHSHVNNARICTDGPVFEAKEVEI
;
A
#
# COMPACT_ATOMS: atom_id res chain seq x y z
N MET A 1 10.31 -12.93 14.32
CA MET A 1 11.14 -11.78 14.72
C MET A 1 10.30 -10.85 15.56
N VAL A 2 10.70 -10.55 16.81
CA VAL A 2 10.02 -9.54 17.63
C VAL A 2 10.33 -8.18 16.98
N GLN A 3 9.32 -7.48 16.46
CA GLN A 3 9.51 -6.12 15.96
C GLN A 3 10.04 -5.24 17.09
N ASP A 4 11.13 -4.54 16.82
CA ASP A 4 11.68 -3.56 17.74
C ASP A 4 10.68 -2.41 17.95
N MET A 5 9.92 -2.47 19.03
CA MET A 5 8.94 -1.46 19.42
C MET A 5 9.56 -0.08 19.65
N SER A 6 10.90 0.01 19.82
CA SER A 6 11.62 1.28 20.04
C SER A 6 11.61 2.22 18.82
N ARG A 7 11.28 1.69 17.62
CA ARG A 7 11.26 2.46 16.38
C ARG A 7 9.91 3.14 16.08
N LYS A 8 8.83 2.80 16.80
CA LYS A 8 7.50 3.38 16.58
C LYS A 8 7.38 4.69 17.35
N LYS A 9 7.39 5.82 16.65
CA LYS A 9 7.32 7.15 17.25
C LYS A 9 6.05 7.88 16.83
N LYS A 10 5.44 8.59 17.78
CA LYS A 10 4.41 9.60 17.48
C LYS A 10 5.10 10.94 17.36
N VAL A 11 5.04 11.57 16.20
CA VAL A 11 5.72 12.83 15.89
C VAL A 11 4.78 13.81 15.20
N LYS A 12 5.15 15.09 15.19
CA LYS A 12 4.52 16.10 14.33
C LYS A 12 5.26 16.15 13.01
N ALA A 13 4.54 15.98 11.90
CA ALA A 13 5.05 16.13 10.55
C ALA A 13 4.52 17.43 9.94
N LYS A 14 5.38 18.16 9.21
CA LYS A 14 5.00 19.40 8.53
C LYS A 14 4.47 19.07 7.14
N VAL A 15 3.33 19.64 6.79
CA VAL A 15 2.79 19.58 5.43
C VAL A 15 3.66 20.44 4.51
N VAL A 16 4.30 19.80 3.52
CA VAL A 16 5.11 20.47 2.51
C VAL A 16 4.24 20.94 1.35
N SER A 17 3.39 20.06 0.88
CA SER A 17 2.41 20.35 -0.17
C SER A 17 1.24 19.37 -0.11
N GLN A 18 0.11 19.81 -0.62
CA GLN A 18 -1.05 18.96 -0.87
C GLN A 18 -1.78 19.44 -2.11
N LYS A 19 -2.17 18.48 -2.95
CA LYS A 19 -2.99 18.75 -4.14
C LYS A 19 -3.96 17.61 -4.39
N GLN A 20 -5.09 17.90 -4.98
CA GLN A 20 -5.97 16.88 -5.55
C GLN A 20 -5.40 16.45 -6.91
N ILE A 21 -5.25 15.14 -7.13
CA ILE A 21 -4.66 14.58 -8.35
C ILE A 21 -5.68 13.79 -9.20
N ALA A 22 -6.79 13.35 -8.59
CA ALA A 22 -7.94 12.74 -9.24
C ALA A 22 -9.19 12.98 -8.40
N ASP A 23 -10.38 12.53 -8.83
CA ASP A 23 -11.60 12.72 -8.03
C ASP A 23 -11.45 12.07 -6.66
N GLN A 24 -11.58 12.91 -5.61
CA GLN A 24 -11.39 12.55 -4.19
C GLN A 24 -10.02 11.92 -3.86
N ILE A 25 -9.02 11.99 -4.72
CA ILE A 25 -7.66 11.51 -4.50
C ILE A 25 -6.72 12.68 -4.27
N PHE A 26 -6.00 12.65 -3.16
CA PHE A 26 -5.08 13.70 -2.72
C PHE A 26 -3.66 13.18 -2.60
N ASP A 27 -2.71 13.99 -3.04
CA ASP A 27 -1.26 13.81 -2.97
C ASP A 27 -0.72 14.75 -1.89
N LEU A 28 -0.21 14.19 -0.81
CA LEU A 28 0.26 14.90 0.40
C LEU A 28 1.73 14.58 0.65
N TRP A 29 2.56 15.61 0.69
CA TRP A 29 3.95 15.50 1.11
C TRP A 29 4.13 16.01 2.54
N LEU A 30 4.75 15.17 3.38
CA LEU A 30 5.07 15.44 4.78
C LEU A 30 6.57 15.47 5.00
N GLU A 31 7.08 16.50 5.63
CA GLU A 31 8.45 16.56 6.14
C GLU A 31 8.49 15.94 7.54
N THR A 32 9.28 14.87 7.70
CA THR A 32 9.37 14.09 8.93
C THR A 32 10.64 13.26 9.00
N GLU A 33 11.24 13.13 10.18
CA GLU A 33 12.39 12.24 10.42
C GLU A 33 12.10 10.75 10.13
N LEU A 34 10.83 10.34 10.14
CA LEU A 34 10.42 8.96 9.88
C LEU A 34 10.75 8.49 8.45
N ALA A 35 10.98 9.41 7.52
CA ALA A 35 11.35 9.08 6.14
C ALA A 35 12.66 8.28 6.04
N ARG A 36 13.55 8.38 7.03
CA ARG A 36 14.86 7.70 7.03
C ARG A 36 14.73 6.18 7.10
N ASP A 37 13.75 5.71 7.87
CA ASP A 37 13.55 4.29 8.19
C ASP A 37 12.38 3.66 7.43
N ALA A 38 11.74 4.42 6.53
CA ALA A 38 10.58 3.96 5.78
C ALA A 38 10.97 3.13 4.55
N HIS A 39 10.20 2.07 4.27
CA HIS A 39 10.38 1.15 3.15
C HIS A 39 9.05 0.84 2.45
N ALA A 40 9.15 0.31 1.23
CA ALA A 40 7.99 -0.07 0.41
C ALA A 40 7.05 -1.05 1.12
N GLY A 41 5.74 -0.77 1.07
CA GLY A 41 4.70 -1.59 1.68
C GLY A 41 4.39 -1.25 3.14
N GLN A 42 5.14 -0.35 3.77
CA GLN A 42 4.85 0.18 5.09
C GLN A 42 3.84 1.33 5.03
N PHE A 43 3.32 1.71 6.20
CA PHE A 43 2.33 2.76 6.34
C PHE A 43 2.58 3.61 7.59
N ILE A 44 1.86 4.72 7.70
CA ILE A 44 1.79 5.54 8.90
C ILE A 44 0.33 5.71 9.34
N ALA A 45 0.12 5.95 10.63
CA ALA A 45 -1.18 6.32 11.16
C ALA A 45 -1.25 7.84 11.33
N VAL A 46 -2.14 8.50 10.61
CA VAL A 46 -2.33 9.97 10.62
C VAL A 46 -3.50 10.33 11.54
N TYR A 47 -3.28 11.22 12.49
CA TYR A 47 -4.28 11.65 13.47
C TYR A 47 -5.02 12.89 12.99
N PRO A 48 -6.37 12.86 12.92
CA PRO A 48 -7.17 14.07 12.74
C PRO A 48 -7.02 15.02 13.93
N HIS A 49 -7.13 16.33 13.67
CA HIS A 49 -7.15 17.33 14.74
C HIS A 49 -8.50 17.41 15.47
N ASN A 50 -9.58 17.02 14.77
CA ASN A 50 -10.92 17.06 15.34
C ASN A 50 -11.05 16.06 16.47
N ALA A 51 -11.25 16.56 17.70
CA ALA A 51 -11.38 15.77 18.91
C ALA A 51 -12.54 14.75 18.89
N SER A 52 -13.53 14.91 18.00
CA SER A 52 -14.59 13.90 17.79
C SER A 52 -14.15 12.73 16.89
N THR A 53 -12.98 12.78 16.28
CA THR A 53 -12.44 11.77 15.38
C THR A 53 -11.23 11.09 16.04
N LEU A 54 -11.50 10.24 17.01
CA LEU A 54 -10.51 9.71 17.95
C LEU A 54 -9.43 8.81 17.33
N LEU A 55 -9.81 8.00 16.34
CA LEU A 55 -8.89 7.00 15.78
C LEU A 55 -8.03 7.61 14.65
N PRO A 56 -6.77 7.22 14.54
CA PRO A 56 -5.94 7.61 13.41
C PRO A 56 -6.36 6.89 12.12
N ARG A 57 -5.90 7.38 10.98
CA ARG A 57 -6.10 6.77 9.66
C ARG A 57 -4.80 6.13 9.20
N PRO A 58 -4.78 4.81 9.01
CA PRO A 58 -3.65 4.14 8.36
C PRO A 58 -3.60 4.56 6.90
N ILE A 59 -2.46 5.09 6.48
CA ILE A 59 -2.21 5.50 5.09
C ILE A 59 -0.90 4.90 4.65
N SER A 60 -0.92 4.15 3.56
CA SER A 60 0.27 3.56 2.96
C SER A 60 1.24 4.63 2.47
N ILE A 61 2.53 4.38 2.61
CA ILE A 61 3.57 5.23 2.07
C ILE A 61 3.61 5.02 0.56
N CYS A 62 3.45 6.13 -0.18
CA CYS A 62 3.49 6.14 -1.64
C CYS A 62 4.92 6.28 -2.15
N GLU A 63 5.69 7.18 -1.55
CA GLU A 63 7.08 7.47 -1.94
C GLU A 63 7.87 8.01 -0.76
N VAL A 64 9.18 7.73 -0.75
CA VAL A 64 10.13 8.19 0.27
C VAL A 64 11.22 9.04 -0.39
N ASP A 65 11.35 10.29 0.05
CA ASP A 65 12.51 11.14 -0.24
C ASP A 65 13.39 11.24 1.02
N ARG A 66 14.35 10.34 1.10
CA ARG A 66 15.27 10.28 2.25
C ARG A 66 16.20 11.49 2.33
N ALA A 67 16.57 12.08 1.19
CA ALA A 67 17.46 13.24 1.14
C ALA A 67 16.78 14.49 1.70
N ALA A 68 15.52 14.70 1.41
CA ALA A 68 14.71 15.80 1.92
C ALA A 68 13.98 15.49 3.23
N ASN A 69 14.10 14.29 3.80
CA ASN A 69 13.33 13.79 4.95
C ASN A 69 11.81 13.92 4.72
N ARG A 70 11.30 13.42 3.59
CA ARG A 70 9.89 13.54 3.22
C ARG A 70 9.25 12.20 2.93
N LEU A 71 7.97 12.08 3.32
CA LEU A 71 7.07 10.99 2.93
C LEU A 71 5.97 11.54 2.03
N ARG A 72 5.69 10.85 0.93
CA ARG A 72 4.53 11.09 0.07
C ARG A 72 3.43 10.11 0.44
N LEU A 73 2.26 10.63 0.70
CA LEU A 73 1.04 9.88 0.93
C LEU A 73 0.05 10.21 -0.18
N VAL A 74 -0.51 9.20 -0.80
CA VAL A 74 -1.63 9.39 -1.71
C VAL A 74 -2.82 8.66 -1.13
N TYR A 75 -3.91 9.38 -0.87
CA TYR A 75 -5.07 8.84 -0.17
C TYR A 75 -6.38 9.31 -0.81
N ARG A 76 -7.44 8.55 -0.54
CA ARG A 76 -8.80 8.88 -0.96
C ARG A 76 -9.61 9.41 0.22
N ILE A 77 -10.49 10.38 -0.04
CA ILE A 77 -11.50 10.77 0.94
C ILE A 77 -12.48 9.61 1.10
N ALA A 78 -12.45 8.96 2.28
CA ALA A 78 -13.30 7.82 2.63
C ALA A 78 -14.15 8.08 3.89
N GLY A 79 -14.03 9.24 4.50
CA GLY A 79 -14.76 9.63 5.70
C GLY A 79 -14.22 10.89 6.35
N LYS A 80 -14.74 11.25 7.53
CA LYS A 80 -14.45 12.54 8.21
C LYS A 80 -12.95 12.83 8.39
N GLY A 81 -12.13 11.85 8.78
CA GLY A 81 -10.69 12.08 9.00
C GLY A 81 -9.95 12.39 7.70
N THR A 82 -10.16 11.62 6.64
CA THR A 82 -9.51 11.89 5.34
C THR A 82 -10.07 13.14 4.67
N ALA A 83 -11.34 13.51 4.90
CA ALA A 83 -11.90 14.78 4.48
C ALA A 83 -11.25 15.95 5.22
N GLU A 84 -10.94 15.81 6.51
CA GLU A 84 -10.18 16.83 7.26
C GLU A 84 -8.78 16.99 6.68
N PHE A 85 -8.07 15.88 6.41
CA PHE A 85 -6.73 15.96 5.83
C PHE A 85 -6.73 16.70 4.49
N SER A 86 -7.78 16.55 3.66
CA SER A 86 -7.85 17.22 2.35
C SER A 86 -7.92 18.74 2.43
N THR A 87 -8.15 19.31 3.61
CA THR A 87 -8.14 20.76 3.83
C THR A 87 -6.79 21.34 4.27
N CYS A 88 -5.81 20.46 4.56
CA CYS A 88 -4.46 20.90 4.99
C CYS A 88 -3.74 21.68 3.90
N LYS A 89 -2.92 22.63 4.31
CA LYS A 89 -2.13 23.50 3.43
C LYS A 89 -0.65 23.39 3.77
N ALA A 90 0.20 23.81 2.86
CA ALA A 90 1.64 23.91 3.11
C ALA A 90 1.90 24.78 4.36
N GLY A 91 2.70 24.26 5.28
CA GLY A 91 2.99 24.88 6.58
C GLY A 91 2.17 24.33 7.75
N ASP A 92 1.04 23.67 7.51
CA ASP A 92 0.28 22.99 8.56
C ASP A 92 1.08 21.83 9.15
N THR A 93 0.63 21.30 10.28
CA THR A 93 1.24 20.12 10.93
C THR A 93 0.21 19.04 11.15
N LEU A 94 0.59 17.79 10.97
CA LEU A 94 -0.20 16.61 11.30
C LEU A 94 0.54 15.77 12.34
N GLU A 95 -0.17 15.23 13.31
CA GLU A 95 0.38 14.18 14.18
C GLU A 95 0.35 12.84 13.45
N ILE A 96 1.47 12.15 13.41
CA ILE A 96 1.61 10.85 12.78
C ILE A 96 2.29 9.85 13.71
N LEU A 97 1.92 8.59 13.63
CA LEU A 97 2.57 7.47 14.29
C LEU A 97 3.17 6.55 13.22
N GLY A 98 4.42 6.24 13.33
CA GLY A 98 5.11 5.37 12.36
C GLY A 98 6.55 5.07 12.74
N ILE A 99 7.27 4.33 11.93
CA ILE A 99 6.80 3.59 10.74
C ILE A 99 6.10 2.32 11.20
N LEU A 100 5.02 1.93 10.54
CA LEU A 100 4.18 0.80 10.91
C LEU A 100 4.19 -0.29 9.82
N GLY A 101 4.01 -1.52 10.26
CA GLY A 101 3.91 -2.69 9.41
C GLY A 101 5.25 -3.18 8.85
N ASN A 102 5.19 -4.37 8.25
CA ASN A 102 6.29 -5.00 7.52
C ASN A 102 6.14 -4.66 6.03
N GLY A 103 7.25 -4.34 5.37
CA GLY A 103 7.29 -4.06 3.93
C GLY A 103 7.22 -5.31 3.06
N PHE A 104 7.30 -5.11 1.74
CA PHE A 104 7.45 -6.20 0.80
C PHE A 104 8.85 -6.85 0.91
N PRO A 105 8.95 -8.19 0.74
CA PRO A 105 10.22 -8.91 0.77
C PRO A 105 10.99 -8.72 -0.56
N LEU A 106 11.75 -7.63 -0.68
CA LEU A 106 12.41 -7.20 -1.92
C LEU A 106 13.38 -8.27 -2.47
N GLU A 107 14.03 -9.01 -1.59
CA GLU A 107 14.97 -10.09 -1.93
C GLU A 107 14.32 -11.23 -2.72
N LYS A 108 13.02 -11.45 -2.55
CA LYS A 108 12.26 -12.48 -3.27
C LYS A 108 12.10 -12.17 -4.76
N ALA A 109 12.19 -10.90 -5.11
CA ALA A 109 11.99 -10.38 -6.46
C ALA A 109 13.30 -10.11 -7.21
N LYS A 110 14.45 -10.10 -6.52
CA LYS A 110 15.73 -9.69 -7.09
C LYS A 110 16.10 -10.48 -8.35
N GLY A 111 16.32 -9.74 -9.45
CA GLY A 111 16.68 -10.31 -10.76
C GLY A 111 15.59 -11.11 -11.46
N LYS A 112 14.34 -11.09 -10.96
CA LYS A 112 13.20 -11.79 -11.52
C LYS A 112 12.29 -10.87 -12.32
N ARG A 113 11.38 -11.46 -13.11
CA ARG A 113 10.23 -10.76 -13.68
C ARG A 113 9.14 -10.65 -12.62
N VAL A 114 8.70 -9.45 -12.34
CA VAL A 114 7.76 -9.18 -11.25
C VAL A 114 6.51 -8.50 -11.76
N PHE A 115 5.35 -9.01 -11.39
CA PHE A 115 4.11 -8.24 -11.47
C PHE A 115 3.98 -7.36 -10.23
N LEU A 116 4.01 -6.04 -10.43
CA LEU A 116 3.58 -5.06 -9.43
C LEU A 116 2.13 -4.69 -9.73
N MET A 117 1.20 -5.11 -8.89
CA MET A 117 -0.23 -5.00 -9.18
C MET A 117 -0.92 -4.05 -8.21
N GLY A 118 -1.41 -2.91 -8.71
CA GLY A 118 -2.12 -1.91 -7.93
C GLY A 118 -3.57 -1.75 -8.38
N GLY A 119 -4.53 -1.71 -7.44
CA GLY A 119 -5.94 -1.45 -7.75
C GLY A 119 -6.50 -0.26 -6.96
N GLY A 120 -7.02 0.77 -7.65
CA GLY A 120 -7.57 1.96 -7.02
C GLY A 120 -6.59 2.58 -6.03
N ILE A 121 -7.00 2.76 -4.75
CA ILE A 121 -6.10 3.35 -3.74
C ILE A 121 -4.97 2.41 -3.28
N GLY A 122 -4.88 1.19 -3.78
CA GLY A 122 -3.73 0.31 -3.64
C GLY A 122 -2.60 0.57 -4.66
N ILE A 123 -2.79 1.48 -5.62
CA ILE A 123 -1.75 1.89 -6.58
C ILE A 123 -0.60 2.67 -5.91
N PRO A 124 -0.84 3.64 -5.02
CA PRO A 124 0.21 4.44 -4.40
C PRO A 124 1.37 3.66 -3.79
N PRO A 125 1.18 2.63 -2.96
CA PRO A 125 2.30 1.88 -2.38
C PRO A 125 3.14 1.12 -3.42
N MET A 126 2.64 0.92 -4.64
CA MET A 126 3.41 0.30 -5.72
C MET A 126 4.51 1.24 -6.25
N LEU A 127 4.44 2.55 -6.03
CA LEU A 127 5.45 3.48 -6.50
C LEU A 127 6.78 3.32 -5.76
N GLU A 128 6.79 3.37 -4.42
CA GLU A 128 8.03 3.13 -3.66
C GLU A 128 8.54 1.71 -3.88
N LEU A 129 7.64 0.72 -4.01
CA LEU A 129 8.02 -0.64 -4.33
C LEU A 129 8.71 -0.73 -5.70
N ALA A 130 8.17 -0.08 -6.73
CA ALA A 130 8.78 -0.04 -8.06
C ALA A 130 10.16 0.65 -8.03
N LYS A 131 10.33 1.67 -7.19
CA LYS A 131 11.59 2.40 -7.01
C LYS A 131 12.66 1.57 -6.28
N GLU A 132 12.29 0.82 -5.22
CA GLU A 132 13.23 0.04 -4.42
C GLU A 132 13.62 -1.31 -5.05
N LEU A 133 12.78 -1.89 -5.92
CA LEU A 133 13.02 -3.21 -6.50
C LEU A 133 14.12 -3.21 -7.58
N ASP A 134 15.06 -4.14 -7.45
CA ASP A 134 16.03 -4.52 -8.48
C ASP A 134 15.50 -5.74 -9.26
N ALA A 135 14.59 -5.49 -10.22
CA ALA A 135 13.84 -6.53 -10.94
C ALA A 135 13.36 -6.03 -12.32
N ASP A 136 12.97 -6.95 -13.21
CA ASP A 136 12.19 -6.63 -14.41
C ASP A 136 10.73 -6.44 -14.03
N LYS A 137 10.29 -5.17 -14.03
CA LYS A 137 8.99 -4.77 -13.48
C LYS A 137 7.93 -4.58 -14.56
N GLN A 138 6.88 -5.39 -14.50
CA GLN A 138 5.64 -5.23 -15.23
C GLN A 138 4.60 -4.69 -14.24
N ILE A 139 4.24 -3.42 -14.38
CA ILE A 139 3.41 -2.67 -13.44
C ILE A 139 1.97 -2.65 -13.97
N LEU A 140 1.08 -3.38 -13.32
CA LEU A 140 -0.32 -3.48 -13.71
C LEU A 140 -1.18 -2.64 -12.79
N VAL A 141 -1.87 -1.64 -13.32
CA VAL A 141 -2.68 -0.70 -12.54
C VAL A 141 -4.14 -0.72 -12.99
N GLY A 142 -5.03 -0.90 -12.02
CA GLY A 142 -6.47 -0.98 -12.26
C GLY A 142 -7.22 0.26 -11.76
N TYR A 143 -7.99 0.89 -12.63
CA TYR A 143 -8.84 2.03 -12.33
C TYR A 143 -10.30 1.75 -12.70
N ARG A 144 -11.22 2.58 -12.25
CA ARG A 144 -12.63 2.49 -12.67
C ARG A 144 -12.87 3.06 -14.06
N ASN A 145 -12.19 4.15 -14.38
CA ASN A 145 -12.35 4.93 -15.60
C ASN A 145 -11.06 5.69 -15.94
N LYS A 146 -11.13 6.64 -16.86
CA LYS A 146 -10.02 7.48 -17.36
C LYS A 146 -9.41 8.45 -16.31
N ASP A 147 -9.93 8.51 -15.10
CA ASP A 147 -9.42 9.39 -14.03
C ASP A 147 -8.20 8.75 -13.38
N LEU A 148 -7.10 8.74 -14.14
CA LEU A 148 -5.85 8.08 -13.78
C LEU A 148 -5.02 8.95 -12.83
N PHE A 149 -4.15 8.31 -12.06
CA PHE A 149 -3.16 8.99 -11.22
C PHE A 149 -1.92 8.11 -11.04
N LEU A 150 -0.73 8.73 -10.93
CA LEU A 150 0.58 8.09 -10.72
C LEU A 150 1.11 7.22 -11.89
N GLU A 151 0.43 7.12 -13.02
CA GLU A 151 0.89 6.31 -14.15
C GLU A 151 2.22 6.82 -14.73
N GLU A 152 2.40 8.14 -14.84
CA GLU A 152 3.65 8.75 -15.31
C GLU A 152 4.80 8.54 -14.29
N ASP A 153 4.50 8.57 -12.99
CA ASP A 153 5.47 8.30 -11.93
C ASP A 153 5.93 6.84 -11.97
N LEU A 154 4.99 5.89 -12.13
CA LEU A 154 5.28 4.47 -12.22
C LEU A 154 6.05 4.10 -13.49
N ALA A 155 5.75 4.76 -14.62
CA ALA A 155 6.42 4.52 -15.92
C ALA A 155 7.94 4.82 -15.89
N LYS A 156 8.43 5.57 -14.90
CA LYS A 156 9.86 5.79 -14.67
C LYS A 156 10.61 4.54 -14.23
N TYR A 157 9.90 3.55 -13.70
CA TYR A 157 10.48 2.39 -13.02
C TYR A 157 10.19 1.04 -13.70
N GLY A 158 9.31 0.99 -14.70
CA GLY A 158 8.99 -0.25 -15.42
C GLY A 158 7.92 -0.07 -16.48
N ASN A 159 7.52 -1.16 -17.11
CA ASN A 159 6.47 -1.17 -18.13
C ASN A 159 5.10 -1.11 -17.45
N VAL A 160 4.31 -0.06 -17.72
CA VAL A 160 2.98 0.13 -17.14
C VAL A 160 1.90 -0.40 -18.07
N TYR A 161 1.03 -1.24 -17.52
CA TYR A 161 -0.16 -1.79 -18.18
C TYR A 161 -1.41 -1.31 -17.42
N ILE A 162 -2.23 -0.52 -18.10
CA ILE A 162 -3.43 0.08 -17.52
C ILE A 162 -4.64 -0.78 -17.86
N ALA A 163 -5.49 -1.03 -16.85
CA ALA A 163 -6.83 -1.57 -17.04
C ALA A 163 -7.87 -0.60 -16.47
N THR A 164 -8.97 -0.39 -17.20
CA THR A 164 -10.11 0.39 -16.71
C THR A 164 -11.40 -0.43 -16.83
N GLU A 165 -12.25 -0.41 -15.79
CA GLU A 165 -13.48 -1.20 -15.77
C GLU A 165 -14.41 -0.84 -16.94
N ASP A 166 -14.49 0.46 -17.29
CA ASP A 166 -15.31 0.96 -18.40
C ASP A 166 -14.64 0.84 -19.78
N GLY A 167 -13.33 0.54 -19.82
CA GLY A 167 -12.55 0.45 -21.06
C GLY A 167 -12.18 1.80 -21.66
N SER A 168 -12.22 2.89 -20.89
CA SER A 168 -11.91 4.24 -21.36
C SER A 168 -10.41 4.45 -21.64
N VAL A 169 -9.51 3.69 -20.97
CA VAL A 169 -8.07 3.71 -21.20
C VAL A 169 -7.50 2.30 -21.02
N GLY A 170 -6.57 1.91 -21.87
CA GLY A 170 -5.85 0.64 -21.77
C GLY A 170 -6.76 -0.58 -22.00
N THR A 171 -6.56 -1.63 -21.23
CA THR A 171 -7.36 -2.86 -21.31
C THR A 171 -8.72 -2.65 -20.63
N LYS A 172 -9.81 -3.00 -21.31
CA LYS A 172 -11.14 -3.02 -20.67
C LYS A 172 -11.23 -4.18 -19.69
N GLY A 173 -11.61 -3.88 -18.45
CA GLY A 173 -11.75 -4.87 -17.36
C GLY A 173 -10.84 -4.56 -16.19
N ASN A 174 -10.16 -5.56 -15.66
CA ASN A 174 -9.30 -5.48 -14.49
C ASN A 174 -7.85 -5.90 -14.80
N VAL A 175 -6.98 -5.87 -13.79
CA VAL A 175 -5.55 -6.21 -13.95
C VAL A 175 -5.31 -7.64 -14.42
N MET A 176 -6.22 -8.59 -14.15
CA MET A 176 -6.12 -9.97 -14.66
C MET A 176 -6.43 -10.03 -16.16
N ASP A 177 -7.32 -9.15 -16.64
CA ASP A 177 -7.60 -9.00 -18.07
C ASP A 177 -6.38 -8.42 -18.80
N ALA A 178 -5.68 -7.45 -18.17
CA ALA A 178 -4.44 -6.90 -18.71
C ALA A 178 -3.35 -7.96 -18.87
N ILE A 179 -3.19 -8.89 -17.92
CA ILE A 179 -2.26 -10.03 -18.05
C ILE A 179 -2.60 -10.86 -19.29
N ARG A 180 -3.87 -11.22 -19.45
CA ARG A 180 -4.33 -12.09 -20.55
C ARG A 180 -4.16 -11.43 -21.91
N VAL A 181 -4.62 -10.18 -22.04
CA VAL A 181 -4.61 -9.45 -23.32
C VAL A 181 -3.19 -9.16 -23.80
N ASN A 182 -2.28 -8.86 -22.88
CA ASN A 182 -0.90 -8.54 -23.21
C ASN A 182 0.04 -9.78 -23.12
N HIS A 183 -0.49 -10.98 -22.90
CA HIS A 183 0.28 -12.23 -22.80
C HIS A 183 1.46 -12.14 -21.82
N LEU A 184 1.23 -11.53 -20.65
CA LEU A 184 2.28 -11.28 -19.67
C LEU A 184 2.54 -12.50 -18.79
N SER A 185 3.77 -12.62 -18.29
CA SER A 185 4.17 -13.63 -17.33
C SER A 185 5.15 -13.08 -16.31
N ALA A 186 5.13 -13.60 -15.10
CA ALA A 186 6.05 -13.19 -14.04
C ALA A 186 6.50 -14.39 -13.21
N ASP A 187 7.58 -14.21 -12.46
CA ASP A 187 8.13 -15.21 -11.55
C ASP A 187 7.69 -14.94 -10.11
N VAL A 188 7.29 -13.68 -9.81
CA VAL A 188 6.78 -13.23 -8.50
C VAL A 188 5.68 -12.18 -8.70
N ILE A 189 4.69 -12.17 -7.82
CA ILE A 189 3.63 -11.14 -7.79
C ILE A 189 3.71 -10.38 -6.47
N MET A 190 3.65 -9.03 -6.55
CA MET A 190 3.51 -8.15 -5.39
C MET A 190 2.32 -7.21 -5.63
N ALA A 191 1.34 -7.21 -4.72
CA ALA A 191 0.06 -6.56 -4.99
C ALA A 191 -0.51 -5.81 -3.79
N CYS A 192 -1.23 -4.71 -4.09
CA CYS A 192 -2.06 -3.98 -3.15
C CYS A 192 -3.34 -3.51 -3.86
N GLY A 193 -4.50 -3.69 -3.24
CA GLY A 193 -5.76 -3.30 -3.84
C GLY A 193 -6.99 -3.89 -3.15
N PRO A 194 -8.17 -3.76 -3.76
CA PRO A 194 -9.41 -4.23 -3.15
C PRO A 194 -9.44 -5.75 -3.04
N MET A 195 -10.13 -6.25 -2.01
CA MET A 195 -10.19 -7.67 -1.67
C MET A 195 -10.57 -8.59 -2.86
N PRO A 196 -11.53 -8.25 -3.75
CA PRO A 196 -11.81 -9.07 -4.92
C PRO A 196 -10.62 -9.25 -5.86
N MET A 197 -9.80 -8.18 -6.03
CA MET A 197 -8.57 -8.24 -6.83
C MET A 197 -7.53 -9.16 -6.16
N LEU A 198 -7.33 -9.03 -4.85
CA LEU A 198 -6.37 -9.85 -4.11
C LEU A 198 -6.73 -11.34 -4.11
N ARG A 199 -8.04 -11.67 -4.04
CA ARG A 199 -8.54 -13.04 -4.20
C ARG A 199 -8.25 -13.60 -5.59
N ALA A 200 -8.49 -12.82 -6.64
CA ALA A 200 -8.20 -13.24 -8.00
C ALA A 200 -6.69 -13.46 -8.22
N ILE A 201 -5.85 -12.58 -7.67
CA ILE A 201 -4.38 -12.72 -7.71
C ILE A 201 -3.93 -13.97 -6.97
N LYS A 202 -4.47 -14.23 -5.77
CA LYS A 202 -4.15 -15.42 -4.99
C LYS A 202 -4.50 -16.71 -5.73
N GLN A 203 -5.69 -16.76 -6.36
CA GLN A 203 -6.12 -17.89 -7.17
C GLN A 203 -5.17 -18.08 -8.37
N TYR A 204 -4.91 -17.03 -9.13
CA TYR A 204 -4.02 -17.05 -10.29
C TYR A 204 -2.61 -17.52 -9.92
N ALA A 205 -2.04 -17.00 -8.83
CA ALA A 205 -0.73 -17.38 -8.35
C ALA A 205 -0.67 -18.86 -7.99
N GLY A 206 -1.72 -19.39 -7.34
CA GLY A 206 -1.85 -20.83 -7.04
C GLY A 206 -1.94 -21.70 -8.27
N GLU A 207 -2.71 -21.30 -9.28
CA GLU A 207 -2.87 -22.02 -10.55
C GLU A 207 -1.58 -22.04 -11.38
N GLN A 208 -0.80 -20.95 -11.32
CA GLN A 208 0.46 -20.81 -12.07
C GLN A 208 1.69 -21.28 -11.29
N GLY A 209 1.56 -21.60 -10.01
CA GLY A 209 2.69 -21.97 -9.15
C GLY A 209 3.65 -20.80 -8.88
N ILE A 210 3.16 -19.54 -8.85
CA ILE A 210 3.94 -18.32 -8.67
C ILE A 210 3.82 -17.86 -7.21
N GLU A 211 4.95 -17.44 -6.59
CA GLU A 211 4.92 -16.76 -5.28
C GLU A 211 4.21 -15.41 -5.41
N ALA A 212 3.26 -15.15 -4.51
CA ALA A 212 2.55 -13.88 -4.47
C ALA A 212 2.55 -13.28 -3.06
N TYR A 213 2.87 -12.00 -2.98
CA TYR A 213 2.85 -11.19 -1.75
C TYR A 213 1.77 -10.12 -1.89
N ILE A 214 0.83 -10.09 -0.95
CA ILE A 214 -0.32 -9.19 -0.99
C ILE A 214 -0.37 -8.32 0.25
N SER A 215 -0.63 -7.03 0.05
CA SER A 215 -0.85 -6.08 1.14
C SER A 215 -2.33 -6.01 1.48
N LEU A 216 -2.68 -6.37 2.72
CA LEU A 216 -4.04 -6.37 3.24
C LEU A 216 -4.35 -5.04 3.94
N GLU A 217 -5.60 -4.61 3.81
CA GLU A 217 -6.14 -3.42 4.48
C GLU A 217 -7.22 -3.82 5.47
N GLU A 218 -7.18 -3.23 6.68
CA GLU A 218 -8.22 -3.36 7.68
C GLU A 218 -8.39 -2.07 8.49
N ARG A 219 -9.54 -1.94 9.15
CA ARG A 219 -9.77 -0.85 10.10
C ARG A 219 -8.83 -1.00 11.28
N MET A 220 -8.12 0.07 11.61
CA MET A 220 -7.15 0.07 12.69
C MET A 220 -7.54 1.07 13.78
N ALA A 221 -7.31 0.67 15.04
CA ALA A 221 -7.42 1.57 16.19
C ALA A 221 -6.02 1.96 16.70
N CYS A 222 -5.22 1.02 17.19
CA CYS A 222 -3.92 1.34 17.81
C CYS A 222 -2.74 1.41 16.82
N GLY A 223 -2.76 0.63 15.74
CA GLY A 223 -1.65 0.52 14.79
C GLY A 223 -0.38 -0.18 15.33
N VAL A 224 -0.37 -0.63 16.58
CA VAL A 224 0.81 -1.15 17.29
C VAL A 224 0.64 -2.57 17.84
N GLY A 225 -0.43 -3.27 17.42
CA GLY A 225 -0.66 -4.67 17.78
C GLY A 225 -1.34 -4.91 19.12
N ALA A 226 -1.75 -3.87 19.85
CA ALA A 226 -2.29 -4.01 21.22
C ALA A 226 -3.80 -4.30 21.26
N CYS A 227 -4.59 -3.75 20.32
CA CYS A 227 -6.06 -3.79 20.42
C CYS A 227 -6.74 -4.97 19.70
N LEU A 228 -5.99 -5.72 18.90
CA LEU A 228 -6.49 -6.84 18.06
C LEU A 228 -7.64 -6.46 17.10
N GLY A 229 -7.79 -5.17 16.77
CA GLY A 229 -8.86 -4.68 15.90
C GLY A 229 -8.63 -4.93 14.40
N CYS A 230 -7.40 -5.24 13.98
CA CYS A 230 -7.01 -5.40 12.57
C CYS A 230 -6.50 -6.83 12.28
N VAL A 231 -7.16 -7.85 12.80
CA VAL A 231 -6.76 -9.25 12.58
C VAL A 231 -7.30 -9.79 11.26
N CYS A 232 -6.48 -10.56 10.54
CA CYS A 232 -6.90 -11.41 9.44
C CYS A 232 -6.71 -12.88 9.80
N ARG A 233 -7.44 -13.78 9.13
CA ARG A 233 -7.27 -15.23 9.32
C ARG A 233 -6.04 -15.72 8.57
N THR A 234 -5.33 -16.66 9.21
CA THR A 234 -4.19 -17.38 8.63
C THR A 234 -4.50 -18.87 8.52
N ARG A 235 -3.85 -19.56 7.60
CA ARG A 235 -4.00 -21.02 7.45
C ARG A 235 -3.35 -21.79 8.61
N GLU A 236 -2.21 -21.30 9.09
CA GLU A 236 -1.48 -21.94 10.16
C GLU A 236 -1.79 -21.28 11.52
N VAL A 237 -1.74 -22.09 12.56
CA VAL A 237 -1.85 -21.62 13.94
C VAL A 237 -0.55 -20.91 14.30
N ASP A 238 -0.64 -19.69 14.81
CA ASP A 238 0.53 -19.00 15.36
C ASP A 238 1.06 -19.73 16.58
N HIS A 239 2.34 -20.05 16.59
CA HIS A 239 3.01 -20.81 17.65
C HIS A 239 3.03 -20.10 19.01
N HIS A 240 2.78 -18.80 19.04
CA HIS A 240 2.79 -18.00 20.28
C HIS A 240 1.39 -17.82 20.88
N SER A 241 0.43 -17.44 20.05
CA SER A 241 -0.96 -17.16 20.47
C SER A 241 -1.89 -18.36 20.38
N HIS A 242 -1.48 -19.43 19.68
CA HIS A 242 -2.26 -20.64 19.39
C HIS A 242 -3.59 -20.38 18.68
N VAL A 243 -3.68 -19.29 17.89
CA VAL A 243 -4.84 -18.93 17.07
C VAL A 243 -4.45 -18.77 15.61
N ASN A 244 -5.43 -18.95 14.72
CA ASN A 244 -5.26 -18.80 13.26
C ASN A 244 -5.55 -17.36 12.86
N ASN A 245 -4.75 -16.41 13.36
CA ASN A 245 -4.87 -15.01 12.95
C ASN A 245 -3.53 -14.28 13.02
N ALA A 246 -3.44 -13.20 12.24
CA ALA A 246 -2.33 -12.28 12.25
C ALA A 246 -2.86 -10.82 12.33
N ARG A 247 -2.08 -9.95 12.94
CA ARG A 247 -2.42 -8.53 13.08
C ARG A 247 -1.83 -7.76 11.90
N ILE A 248 -2.68 -7.19 11.06
CA ILE A 248 -2.23 -6.47 9.88
C ILE A 248 -1.27 -5.33 10.24
N CYS A 249 -1.45 -4.66 11.36
CA CYS A 249 -0.59 -3.53 11.76
C CYS A 249 0.81 -3.92 12.24
N THR A 250 1.06 -5.18 12.62
CA THR A 250 2.36 -5.62 13.15
C THR A 250 2.93 -6.84 12.44
N ASP A 251 2.09 -7.79 12.08
CA ASP A 251 2.50 -9.03 11.43
C ASP A 251 2.46 -8.87 9.89
N GLY A 252 1.59 -7.96 9.39
CA GLY A 252 1.47 -7.47 8.02
C GLY A 252 1.95 -6.02 7.86
N PRO A 253 1.42 -5.25 6.90
CA PRO A 253 0.27 -5.55 6.05
C PRO A 253 0.55 -6.55 4.91
N VAL A 254 1.81 -6.79 4.59
CA VAL A 254 2.22 -7.69 3.51
C VAL A 254 2.33 -9.11 4.02
N PHE A 255 1.65 -10.02 3.34
CA PHE A 255 1.66 -11.47 3.61
C PHE A 255 1.91 -12.25 2.33
N GLU A 256 2.49 -13.43 2.44
CA GLU A 256 2.44 -14.38 1.35
C GLU A 256 0.99 -14.82 1.13
N ALA A 257 0.49 -14.74 -0.10
CA ALA A 257 -0.93 -14.95 -0.39
C ALA A 257 -1.46 -16.34 0.04
N LYS A 258 -0.59 -17.36 0.08
CA LYS A 258 -0.97 -18.71 0.53
C LYS A 258 -1.20 -18.79 2.05
N GLU A 259 -0.60 -17.89 2.84
CA GLU A 259 -0.66 -17.94 4.31
C GLU A 259 -1.96 -17.36 4.87
N VAL A 260 -2.64 -16.48 4.13
CA VAL A 260 -3.85 -15.79 4.61
C VAL A 260 -5.12 -16.36 3.97
N GLU A 261 -6.19 -16.39 4.72
CA GLU A 261 -7.53 -16.74 4.25
C GLU A 261 -8.30 -15.46 3.89
N ILE A 262 -8.45 -15.23 2.58
CA ILE A 262 -9.16 -14.06 2.03
C ILE A 262 -10.20 -14.47 0.99
#